data_3c49151ab49cb27168f5c3bade34ce80
#
_entry.id   3c49151ab49cb27168f5c3bade34ce80
#
_cell.length_a   1.000
_cell.length_b   1.000
_cell.length_c   1.000
_cell.angle_alpha   90.00
_cell.angle_beta   90.00
_cell.angle_gamma   90.00
#
_symmetry.space_group_name_H-M   'P 1'
#
loop_
_entity.id
_entity.type
_entity.pdbx_description
1 polymer ?
#
loop_
_entity_poly.entity_id
_entity_poly.type
_entity_poly.pdbx_seq_one_letter_code
_entity_poly.pdbx_strand_id
1 'polypeptide(L)'
;MCFCRTSKHQVNNNSTKVVYKVMRLLTADKVMPLHYYTNKYYSVGSTIRASIDIPTSDMDELNFFEGEAVHAYTEKCRAIVAAIFTQQFTRHRLVVVECKIPLGTPYWIDEDHMEIAAKEMKITNINI
;
A
#
# COMPACT_ATOMS: atom_id res chain seq x y z
N MET A 1 -0.15 9.69 2.02
CA MET A 1 -0.24 9.38 0.59
C MET A 1 -1.70 9.38 0.17
N CYS A 2 -2.02 10.18 -0.80
CA CYS A 2 -3.37 10.32 -1.30
C CYS A 2 -3.45 9.75 -2.71
N PHE A 3 -4.42 8.89 -2.95
CA PHE A 3 -4.60 8.27 -4.26
C PHE A 3 -5.36 9.22 -5.18
N CYS A 4 -4.68 9.75 -6.19
CA CYS A 4 -5.25 10.75 -7.09
C CYS A 4 -6.26 10.13 -8.05
N ARG A 5 -7.26 10.94 -8.46
CA ARG A 5 -8.38 10.46 -9.27
C ARG A 5 -8.07 10.38 -10.76
N THR A 6 -7.19 11.26 -11.24
CA THR A 6 -7.13 11.59 -12.67
C THR A 6 -6.76 10.44 -13.58
N SER A 7 -5.95 9.52 -13.12
CA SER A 7 -5.44 8.44 -13.97
C SER A 7 -5.72 7.05 -13.43
N LYS A 8 -6.49 6.95 -12.35
CA LYS A 8 -6.74 5.65 -11.76
C LYS A 8 -7.79 4.87 -12.53
N HIS A 9 -7.57 3.60 -12.67
CA HIS A 9 -8.51 2.68 -13.27
C HIS A 9 -8.42 1.32 -12.59
N GLN A 10 -9.49 0.57 -12.65
CA GLN A 10 -9.54 -0.78 -12.09
C GLN A 10 -8.84 -1.77 -13.00
N VAL A 11 -8.06 -2.65 -12.41
CA VAL A 11 -7.39 -3.73 -13.13
C VAL A 11 -7.86 -5.07 -12.57
N ASN A 12 -8.27 -5.96 -13.46
CA ASN A 12 -8.56 -7.34 -13.09
C ASN A 12 -7.24 -8.09 -12.88
N ASN A 13 -7.08 -8.65 -11.70
CA ASN A 13 -5.83 -9.30 -11.34
C ASN A 13 -5.82 -10.75 -11.79
N ASN A 14 -5.22 -10.99 -12.96
CA ASN A 14 -5.05 -12.33 -13.53
C ASN A 14 -3.77 -13.03 -13.07
N SER A 15 -2.92 -12.31 -12.34
CA SER A 15 -1.68 -12.85 -11.79
C SER A 15 -1.34 -12.09 -10.52
N THR A 16 -0.48 -12.65 -9.69
CA THR A 16 -0.02 -11.96 -8.49
C THR A 16 0.75 -10.69 -8.88
N LYS A 17 0.38 -9.57 -8.27
CA LYS A 17 1.03 -8.27 -8.49
C LYS A 17 1.94 -7.95 -7.32
N VAL A 18 3.22 -7.71 -7.60
CA VAL A 18 4.19 -7.27 -6.59
C VAL A 18 4.17 -5.75 -6.50
N VAL A 19 4.07 -5.24 -5.28
CA VAL A 19 4.00 -3.80 -4.99
C VAL A 19 4.87 -3.49 -3.77
N TYR A 20 5.11 -2.20 -3.53
CA TYR A 20 6.02 -1.74 -2.48
C TYR A 20 5.36 -0.68 -1.63
N LYS A 21 5.40 -0.87 -0.32
CA LYS A 21 4.72 0.00 0.64
C LYS A 21 5.71 0.56 1.66
N VAL A 22 5.57 1.85 1.95
CA VAL A 22 6.33 2.48 3.03
C VAL A 22 5.60 2.26 4.34
N MET A 23 6.28 1.71 5.33
CA MET A 23 5.70 1.42 6.64
C MET A 23 6.66 1.82 7.77
N ARG A 24 6.12 1.98 8.98
CA ARG A 24 6.92 2.23 10.18
C ARG A 24 7.49 0.93 10.70
N LEU A 25 8.78 0.88 10.94
CA LEU A 25 9.42 -0.28 11.55
C LEU A 25 9.20 -0.27 13.05
N LEU A 26 8.58 -1.32 13.59
CA LEU A 26 8.37 -1.48 15.01
C LEU A 26 9.50 -2.29 15.65
N THR A 27 9.78 -3.47 15.09
CA THR A 27 10.91 -4.32 15.44
C THR A 27 11.52 -4.86 14.14
N ALA A 28 12.57 -5.67 14.23
CA ALA A 28 13.26 -6.20 13.05
C ALA A 28 12.33 -6.94 12.08
N ASP A 29 11.23 -7.50 12.58
CA ASP A 29 10.30 -8.34 11.81
C ASP A 29 8.85 -7.85 11.84
N LYS A 30 8.59 -6.68 12.42
CA LYS A 30 7.24 -6.13 12.56
C LYS A 30 7.16 -4.70 12.08
N VAL A 31 6.11 -4.40 11.33
CA VAL A 31 5.87 -3.07 10.77
C VAL A 31 4.44 -2.61 11.09
N MET A 32 4.24 -1.31 11.04
CA MET A 32 2.95 -0.65 11.26
C MET A 32 2.62 0.28 10.11
N PRO A 33 1.35 0.55 9.84
CA PRO A 33 0.97 1.54 8.83
C PRO A 33 1.55 2.92 9.12
N LEU A 34 1.91 3.64 8.05
CA LEU A 34 2.54 4.95 8.17
C LEU A 34 1.57 6.03 8.66
N HIS A 35 0.40 6.12 8.03
CA HIS A 35 -0.55 7.23 8.28
C HIS A 35 -1.81 6.82 9.02
N TYR A 36 -2.11 5.55 9.08
CA TYR A 36 -3.31 5.06 9.72
C TYR A 36 -3.01 4.70 11.18
N TYR A 37 -3.56 5.45 12.11
CA TYR A 37 -3.33 5.24 13.53
C TYR A 37 -4.11 4.03 14.02
N THR A 38 -3.40 2.93 14.18
CA THR A 38 -3.93 1.67 14.68
C THR A 38 -2.86 1.02 15.55
N ASN A 39 -3.31 0.22 16.49
CA ASN A 39 -2.39 -0.61 17.29
C ASN A 39 -1.98 -1.89 16.59
N LYS A 40 -2.47 -2.10 15.37
CA LYS A 40 -2.13 -3.28 14.59
C LYS A 40 -0.71 -3.18 14.05
N TYR A 41 -0.01 -4.29 14.11
CA TYR A 41 1.29 -4.47 13.47
C TYR A 41 1.26 -5.75 12.64
N TYR A 42 2.17 -5.82 11.68
CA TYR A 42 2.19 -6.88 10.68
C TYR A 42 3.60 -7.44 10.55
N SER A 43 3.69 -8.71 10.19
CA SER A 43 4.95 -9.38 9.90
C SER A 43 4.88 -10.02 8.52
N VAL A 44 5.98 -10.61 8.07
CA VAL A 44 5.98 -11.36 6.80
C VAL A 44 4.93 -12.47 6.86
N GLY A 45 4.12 -12.57 5.82
CA GLY A 45 2.99 -13.49 5.76
C GLY A 45 1.67 -12.88 6.19
N SER A 46 1.67 -11.74 6.89
CA SER A 46 0.44 -11.05 7.27
C SER A 46 -0.23 -10.40 6.08
N THR A 47 -1.56 -10.34 6.12
CA THR A 47 -2.37 -9.63 5.12
C THR A 47 -2.86 -8.32 5.71
N ILE A 48 -2.56 -7.23 5.03
CA ILE A 48 -3.08 -5.90 5.35
C ILE A 48 -4.40 -5.76 4.61
N ARG A 49 -5.48 -5.43 5.33
CA ARG A 49 -6.81 -5.26 4.75
C ARG A 49 -7.30 -3.85 4.93
N ALA A 50 -8.09 -3.38 3.94
CA ALA A 50 -8.79 -2.12 4.06
C ALA A 50 -9.76 -2.16 5.24
N SER A 51 -9.93 -1.03 5.91
CA SER A 51 -10.79 -0.94 7.09
C SER A 51 -12.27 -0.91 6.72
N ILE A 52 -12.60 -0.58 5.48
CA ILE A 52 -13.98 -0.56 4.98
C ILE A 52 -14.09 -1.41 3.73
N ASP A 53 -15.32 -1.87 3.47
CA ASP A 53 -15.62 -2.61 2.25
C ASP A 53 -15.94 -1.62 1.14
N ILE A 54 -15.10 -1.58 0.11
CA ILE A 54 -15.22 -0.62 -0.98
C ILE A 54 -16.00 -1.26 -2.12
N PRO A 55 -17.15 -0.68 -2.55
CA PRO A 55 -17.88 -1.20 -3.71
C PRO A 55 -17.04 -1.10 -4.98
N THR A 56 -16.98 -2.17 -5.74
CA THR A 56 -16.14 -2.22 -6.95
C THR A 56 -16.68 -1.35 -8.09
N SER A 57 -17.99 -1.08 -8.11
CA SER A 57 -18.64 -0.39 -9.23
C SER A 57 -18.32 1.10 -9.32
N ASP A 58 -17.95 1.73 -8.20
CA ASP A 58 -17.79 3.19 -8.13
C ASP A 58 -16.35 3.63 -7.92
N MET A 59 -15.40 2.72 -8.06
CA MET A 59 -14.02 2.97 -7.63
C MET A 59 -13.26 3.93 -8.54
N ASP A 60 -13.63 4.04 -9.81
CA ASP A 60 -12.93 4.94 -10.75
C ASP A 60 -13.18 6.42 -10.41
N GLU A 61 -14.25 6.71 -9.68
CA GLU A 61 -14.62 8.07 -9.31
C GLU A 61 -14.22 8.44 -7.90
N LEU A 62 -13.76 7.48 -7.09
CA LEU A 62 -13.47 7.71 -5.69
C LEU A 62 -12.02 8.09 -5.47
N ASN A 63 -11.80 8.96 -4.48
CA ASN A 63 -10.49 9.15 -3.88
C ASN A 63 -10.36 8.18 -2.71
N PHE A 64 -9.25 7.47 -2.66
CA PHE A 64 -8.99 6.56 -1.57
C PHE A 64 -8.09 7.21 -0.54
N PHE A 65 -8.55 7.23 0.71
CA PHE A 65 -7.75 7.69 1.85
C PHE A 65 -7.16 6.47 2.58
N GLU A 66 -6.14 6.71 3.38
CA GLU A 66 -5.61 5.66 4.24
C GLU A 66 -6.73 5.05 5.08
N GLY A 67 -6.77 3.72 5.14
CA GLY A 67 -7.81 2.96 5.82
C GLY A 67 -8.97 2.57 4.93
N GLU A 68 -9.24 3.28 3.85
CA GLU A 68 -10.29 2.92 2.90
C GLU A 68 -9.82 1.89 1.88
N ALA A 69 -8.56 1.96 1.52
CA ALA A 69 -7.90 0.98 0.69
C ALA A 69 -6.46 0.85 1.16
N VAL A 70 -5.82 -0.24 0.81
CA VAL A 70 -4.40 -0.43 1.09
C VAL A 70 -3.62 0.16 -0.08
N HIS A 71 -2.77 1.14 0.21
CA HIS A 71 -2.01 1.90 -0.78
C HIS A 71 -0.57 1.42 -0.85
N ALA A 72 0.00 1.42 -2.04
CA ALA A 72 1.39 1.07 -2.27
C ALA A 72 1.89 1.73 -3.54
N TYR A 73 3.16 1.52 -3.85
CA TYR A 73 3.76 1.96 -5.12
C TYR A 73 3.99 0.77 -6.02
N THR A 74 3.90 1.00 -7.32
CA THR A 74 4.13 -0.05 -8.32
C THR A 74 5.60 -0.38 -8.47
N GLU A 75 6.49 0.56 -8.13
CA GLU A 75 7.94 0.39 -8.27
C GLU A 75 8.67 0.64 -6.96
N LYS A 76 9.68 -0.20 -6.69
CA LYS A 76 10.49 -0.12 -5.47
C LYS A 76 11.21 1.22 -5.32
N CYS A 77 11.79 1.73 -6.41
CA CYS A 77 12.51 3.00 -6.37
C CYS A 77 11.60 4.15 -5.95
N ARG A 78 10.34 4.13 -6.36
CA ARG A 78 9.37 5.15 -6.00
C ARG A 78 9.06 5.10 -4.50
N ALA A 79 8.89 3.90 -3.97
CA ALA A 79 8.67 3.71 -2.53
C ALA A 79 9.88 4.16 -1.72
N ILE A 80 11.09 3.88 -2.18
CA ILE A 80 12.33 4.30 -1.51
C ILE A 80 12.42 5.82 -1.46
N VAL A 81 12.15 6.50 -2.57
CA VAL A 81 12.16 7.97 -2.63
C VAL A 81 11.14 8.55 -1.65
N ALA A 82 9.93 7.98 -1.63
CA ALA A 82 8.89 8.41 -0.70
C ALA A 82 9.30 8.19 0.76
N ALA A 83 9.94 7.07 1.07
CA ALA A 83 10.43 6.79 2.42
C ALA A 83 11.50 7.77 2.86
N ILE A 84 12.46 8.08 1.99
CA ILE A 84 13.53 9.04 2.28
C ILE A 84 12.95 10.42 2.54
N PHE A 85 12.03 10.86 1.69
CA PHE A 85 11.38 12.16 1.84
C PHE A 85 10.58 12.23 3.16
N THR A 86 9.76 11.23 3.44
CA THR A 86 8.88 11.21 4.61
C THR A 86 9.68 11.08 5.91
N GLN A 87 10.83 10.42 5.88
CA GLN A 87 11.69 10.24 7.05
C GLN A 87 12.09 11.57 7.69
N GLN A 88 12.13 12.65 6.92
CA GLN A 88 12.47 14.00 7.43
C GLN A 88 11.40 14.55 8.38
N PHE A 89 10.18 14.04 8.31
CA PHE A 89 9.02 14.57 9.03
C PHE A 89 8.54 13.65 10.16
N THR A 90 9.22 12.55 10.42
CA THR A 90 8.81 11.61 11.46
C THR A 90 10.01 11.07 12.22
N ARG A 91 9.81 10.75 13.50
CA ARG A 91 10.81 10.09 14.33
C ARG A 91 10.79 8.58 14.18
N HIS A 92 9.72 8.03 13.60
CA HIS A 92 9.62 6.61 13.36
C HIS A 92 10.58 6.21 12.25
N ARG A 93 11.25 5.09 12.42
CA ARG A 93 12.06 4.52 11.36
C ARG A 93 11.14 3.96 10.27
N LEU A 94 11.35 4.42 9.04
CA LEU A 94 10.57 3.97 7.90
C LEU A 94 11.34 2.92 7.12
N VAL A 95 10.59 1.95 6.59
CA VAL A 95 11.12 0.90 5.73
C VAL A 95 10.20 0.72 4.54
N VAL A 96 10.74 0.18 3.47
CA VAL A 96 9.97 -0.24 2.31
C VAL A 96 9.75 -1.74 2.43
N VAL A 97 8.50 -2.16 2.39
CA VAL A 97 8.15 -3.59 2.41
C VAL A 97 7.65 -4.01 1.05
N GLU A 98 7.97 -5.24 0.68
CA GLU A 98 7.41 -5.87 -0.50
C GLU A 98 6.10 -6.54 -0.14
N CYS A 99 5.08 -6.28 -0.95
CA CYS A 99 3.77 -6.88 -0.78
C CYS A 99 3.33 -7.53 -2.09
N LYS A 100 2.38 -8.44 -1.98
CA LYS A 100 1.71 -9.02 -3.15
C LYS A 100 0.21 -8.81 -3.02
N ILE A 101 -0.39 -8.36 -4.12
CA ILE A 101 -1.84 -8.35 -4.25
C ILE A 101 -2.25 -9.75 -4.68
N PRO A 102 -3.09 -10.46 -3.92
CA PRO A 102 -3.46 -11.84 -4.24
C PRO A 102 -4.15 -11.94 -5.59
N LEU A 103 -3.96 -13.07 -6.24
CA LEU A 103 -4.66 -13.40 -7.48
C LEU A 103 -6.17 -13.27 -7.29
N GLY A 104 -6.83 -12.59 -8.22
CA GLY A 104 -8.27 -12.39 -8.18
C GLY A 104 -8.72 -11.16 -7.38
N THR A 105 -7.81 -10.51 -6.66
CA THR A 105 -8.15 -9.26 -5.95
C THR A 105 -8.01 -8.09 -6.91
N PRO A 106 -9.08 -7.36 -7.21
CA PRO A 106 -8.98 -6.19 -8.08
C PRO A 106 -8.19 -5.08 -7.39
N TYR A 107 -7.51 -4.29 -8.21
CA TYR A 107 -6.79 -3.13 -7.72
C TYR A 107 -6.94 -1.96 -8.69
N TRP A 108 -6.64 -0.78 -8.21
CA TRP A 108 -6.74 0.47 -8.98
C TRP A 108 -5.36 1.09 -9.09
N ILE A 109 -5.00 1.53 -10.30
CA ILE A 109 -3.71 2.16 -10.57
C ILE A 109 -3.90 3.64 -10.86
N ASP A 110 -3.07 4.45 -10.23
CA ASP A 110 -2.83 5.83 -10.63
C ASP A 110 -1.47 5.85 -11.34
N GLU A 111 -1.49 5.80 -12.67
CA GLU A 111 -0.27 5.69 -13.47
C GLU A 111 0.60 6.95 -13.39
N ASP A 112 0.01 8.12 -13.22
CA ASP A 112 0.75 9.37 -13.13
C ASP A 112 1.64 9.41 -11.89
N HIS A 113 1.22 8.78 -10.81
CA HIS A 113 1.93 8.77 -9.54
C HIS A 113 2.55 7.42 -9.21
N MET A 114 2.41 6.43 -10.08
CA MET A 114 2.87 5.06 -9.85
C MET A 114 2.37 4.48 -8.54
N GLU A 115 1.14 4.84 -8.16
CA GLU A 115 0.48 4.38 -6.96
C GLU A 115 -0.58 3.34 -7.29
N ILE A 116 -0.84 2.46 -6.33
CA ILE A 116 -1.81 1.39 -6.45
C ILE A 116 -2.61 1.29 -5.17
N ALA A 117 -3.88 0.96 -5.30
CA ALA A 117 -4.77 0.76 -4.17
C ALA A 117 -5.51 -0.56 -4.34
N ALA A 118 -5.63 -1.34 -3.28
CA ALA A 118 -6.32 -2.63 -3.29
C ALA A 118 -7.04 -2.85 -1.98
N LYS A 119 -7.96 -3.80 -1.96
CA LYS A 119 -8.66 -4.18 -0.73
C LYS A 119 -7.73 -4.87 0.27
N GLU A 120 -6.76 -5.60 -0.23
CA GLU A 120 -5.80 -6.31 0.62
C GLU A 120 -4.47 -6.52 -0.09
N MET A 121 -3.41 -6.60 0.71
CA MET A 121 -2.06 -6.92 0.26
C MET A 121 -1.39 -7.80 1.30
N LYS A 122 -0.63 -8.78 0.86
CA LYS A 122 0.13 -9.67 1.73
C LYS A 122 1.59 -9.25 1.77
N ILE A 123 2.14 -9.07 2.96
CA ILE A 123 3.56 -8.73 3.13
C ILE A 123 4.40 -9.97 2.83
N THR A 124 5.34 -9.83 1.90
CA THR A 124 6.21 -10.93 1.50
C THR A 124 7.66 -10.74 1.93
N ASN A 125 8.09 -9.50 2.12
CA ASN A 125 9.48 -9.23 2.53
C ASN A 125 9.55 -7.86 3.20
N ILE A 126 10.16 -7.80 4.38
CA ILE A 126 10.38 -6.55 5.12
C ILE A 126 11.81 -6.03 4.88
N ASN A 127 12.77 -6.91 4.65
CA ASN A 127 14.19 -6.56 4.50
C ASN A 127 14.59 -6.46 3.03
N ILE A 128 14.03 -5.50 2.31
CA ILE A 128 14.32 -5.33 0.89
C ILE A 128 15.20 -4.12 0.60
#